data_36775db6b4b8d9e273294e3f9eb86811
#
_entry.id   36775db6b4b8d9e273294e3f9eb86811
#
_cell.length_a   1.000
_cell.length_b   1.000
_cell.length_c   1.000
_cell.angle_alpha   90.00
_cell.angle_beta   90.00
_cell.angle_gamma   90.00
#
_symmetry.space_group_name_H-M   'P 1'
#
loop_
_entity.id
_entity.type
_entity.pdbx_description
1 polymer ?
#
loop_
_entity_poly.entity_id
_entity_poly.type
_entity_poly.pdbx_seq_one_letter_code
_entity_poly.pdbx_strand_id
1 'polypeptide(L)'
;MTRRGTVADDSFEGGTLVRIIVVGGAGTIGTAVVELLSARHDVVVAGRRSGDVRVDISSRDSVQSMYRRIGSFDALACAAGEAHFGPFETMTDEELELGVQSKLLGQLRLVLLGRSLISEAGSFTLICGYIFDDPIPEATSFAVANGGIEGFVRAAALRLERRVRINAVSPGMAQDSYEQFGPFNPGRAPVPMLEIASAFERSIEGWRTGEIIRAW
;
A
#
# COMPACT_ATOMS: atom_id res chain seq x y z
N MET A 1 -2.11 0.58 59.25
CA MET A 1 -1.51 1.61 58.38
C MET A 1 -1.17 0.95 57.05
N THR A 2 -2.10 1.00 56.10
CA THR A 2 -2.03 0.35 54.80
C THR A 2 -1.64 1.42 53.77
N ARG A 3 -0.43 1.34 53.22
CA ARG A 3 0.00 2.19 52.13
C ARG A 3 -0.69 1.75 50.83
N ARG A 4 -1.58 2.57 50.30
CA ARG A 4 -2.06 2.44 48.93
C ARG A 4 -0.92 2.85 47.99
N GLY A 5 -0.40 1.91 47.20
CA GLY A 5 0.44 2.20 46.06
C GLY A 5 -0.44 2.82 44.96
N THR A 6 -0.14 4.04 44.57
CA THR A 6 -0.63 4.67 43.36
C THR A 6 -0.06 3.90 42.16
N VAL A 7 -0.94 3.24 41.42
CA VAL A 7 -0.62 2.74 40.05
C VAL A 7 -0.41 3.99 39.21
N ALA A 8 0.80 4.19 38.75
CA ALA A 8 1.09 5.21 37.73
C ALA A 8 0.30 4.83 36.49
N ASP A 9 -0.51 5.75 36.04
CA ASP A 9 -1.17 5.76 34.74
C ASP A 9 -0.07 5.97 33.68
N ASP A 10 0.53 4.88 33.21
CA ASP A 10 1.34 4.88 32.00
C ASP A 10 0.38 4.98 30.80
N SER A 11 -0.15 6.18 30.62
CA SER A 11 -0.78 6.58 29.36
C SER A 11 0.22 6.33 28.25
N PHE A 12 -0.18 5.53 27.25
CA PHE A 12 0.49 5.33 25.97
C PHE A 12 0.59 6.67 25.21
N GLU A 13 1.32 7.63 25.76
CA GLU A 13 1.69 8.86 25.06
C GLU A 13 3.06 8.68 24.43
N GLY A 14 3.10 8.66 23.10
CA GLY A 14 4.32 8.83 22.33
C GLY A 14 4.66 7.72 21.37
N GLY A 15 3.79 7.46 20.38
CA GLY A 15 4.23 6.79 19.15
C GLY A 15 5.41 7.57 18.56
N THR A 16 6.54 6.89 18.28
CA THR A 16 7.71 7.53 17.67
C THR A 16 7.29 8.15 16.33
N LEU A 17 7.57 9.44 16.15
CA LEU A 17 7.36 10.11 14.88
C LEU A 17 8.23 9.43 13.82
N VAL A 18 7.62 8.84 12.81
CA VAL A 18 8.30 8.15 11.72
C VAL A 18 8.07 8.87 10.39
N ARG A 19 9.04 8.76 9.48
CA ARG A 19 8.95 9.32 8.14
C ARG A 19 8.37 8.30 7.17
N ILE A 20 7.19 8.59 6.63
CA ILE A 20 6.42 7.70 5.78
C ILE A 20 6.32 8.26 4.37
N ILE A 21 6.72 7.47 3.37
CA ILE A 21 6.46 7.78 1.96
C ILE A 21 5.11 7.16 1.57
N VAL A 22 4.16 7.98 1.11
CA VAL A 22 2.89 7.50 0.56
C VAL A 22 2.89 7.69 -0.96
N VAL A 23 3.15 6.62 -1.69
CA VAL A 23 3.14 6.62 -3.16
C VAL A 23 1.69 6.47 -3.64
N GLY A 24 1.23 7.41 -4.47
CA GLY A 24 -0.16 7.51 -4.87
C GLY A 24 -1.04 8.24 -3.84
N GLY A 25 -0.43 9.00 -2.92
CA GLY A 25 -1.11 9.67 -1.81
C GLY A 25 -2.16 10.71 -2.20
N ALA A 26 -2.20 11.15 -3.47
CA ALA A 26 -3.24 12.02 -4.00
C ALA A 26 -4.34 11.27 -4.78
N GLY A 27 -4.33 9.95 -4.79
CA GLY A 27 -5.38 9.09 -5.39
C GLY A 27 -6.49 8.77 -4.40
N THR A 28 -7.52 8.07 -4.86
CA THR A 28 -8.73 7.75 -4.08
C THR A 28 -8.40 7.12 -2.71
N ILE A 29 -7.68 6.00 -2.70
CA ILE A 29 -7.28 5.34 -1.44
C ILE A 29 -6.16 6.12 -0.75
N GLY A 30 -5.19 6.63 -1.53
CA GLY A 30 -4.03 7.32 -0.98
C GLY A 30 -4.35 8.55 -0.15
N THR A 31 -5.37 9.31 -0.52
CA THR A 31 -5.82 10.49 0.25
C THR A 31 -6.24 10.11 1.66
N ALA A 32 -7.07 9.08 1.82
CA ALA A 32 -7.49 8.61 3.14
C ALA A 32 -6.30 8.07 3.98
N VAL A 33 -5.34 7.40 3.33
CA VAL A 33 -4.11 6.95 3.99
C VAL A 33 -3.26 8.14 4.48
N VAL A 34 -3.09 9.16 3.63
CA VAL A 34 -2.36 10.38 4.00
C VAL A 34 -3.04 11.11 5.15
N GLU A 35 -4.36 11.31 5.09
CA GLU A 35 -5.14 11.97 6.15
C GLU A 35 -4.97 11.27 7.50
N LEU A 36 -5.09 9.93 7.53
CA LEU A 36 -4.95 9.16 8.76
C LEU A 36 -3.53 9.24 9.34
N LEU A 37 -2.51 9.03 8.50
CA LEU A 37 -1.12 8.94 8.95
C LEU A 37 -0.52 10.31 9.30
N SER A 38 -0.90 11.40 8.61
CA SER A 38 -0.38 12.74 8.85
C SER A 38 -0.75 13.30 10.23
N ALA A 39 -1.74 12.70 10.90
CA ALA A 39 -2.10 13.10 12.26
C ALA A 39 -0.99 12.82 13.28
N ARG A 40 -0.07 11.86 12.99
CA ARG A 40 0.93 11.37 13.95
C ARG A 40 2.34 11.20 13.36
N HIS A 41 2.52 11.34 12.05
CA HIS A 41 3.76 11.04 11.35
C HIS A 41 4.17 12.14 10.36
N ASP A 42 5.46 12.14 9.98
CA ASP A 42 5.98 12.95 8.87
C ASP A 42 5.69 12.23 7.54
N VAL A 43 4.66 12.67 6.83
CA VAL A 43 4.20 12.04 5.59
C VAL A 43 4.71 12.79 4.37
N VAL A 44 5.46 12.08 3.51
CA VAL A 44 5.90 12.56 2.20
C VAL A 44 5.00 11.96 1.12
N VAL A 45 4.20 12.79 0.48
CA VAL A 45 3.30 12.37 -0.61
C VAL A 45 4.07 12.28 -1.93
N ALA A 46 4.11 11.09 -2.53
CA ALA A 46 4.74 10.87 -3.82
C ALA A 46 3.70 10.46 -4.88
N GLY A 47 3.77 11.04 -6.07
CA GLY A 47 2.82 10.75 -7.13
C GLY A 47 3.24 11.22 -8.51
N ARG A 48 2.59 10.69 -9.56
CA ARG A 48 2.94 10.99 -10.94
C ARG A 48 2.61 12.43 -11.33
N ARG A 49 1.48 12.97 -10.88
CA ARG A 49 0.98 14.30 -11.27
C ARG A 49 0.97 15.32 -10.14
N SER A 50 0.97 14.88 -8.89
CA SER A 50 0.81 15.71 -7.68
C SER A 50 1.61 15.11 -6.52
N GLY A 51 1.70 15.85 -5.41
CA GLY A 51 2.45 15.48 -4.22
C GLY A 51 3.77 16.25 -4.07
N ASP A 52 4.47 16.02 -2.97
CA ASP A 52 5.74 16.67 -2.61
C ASP A 52 6.89 16.22 -3.51
N VAL A 53 6.82 14.97 -3.97
CA VAL A 53 7.82 14.37 -4.85
C VAL A 53 7.15 13.69 -6.04
N ARG A 54 7.70 13.90 -7.23
CA ARG A 54 7.23 13.23 -8.45
C ARG A 54 7.81 11.84 -8.54
N VAL A 55 6.94 10.86 -8.87
CA VAL A 55 7.33 9.48 -9.18
C VAL A 55 6.37 8.84 -10.17
N ASP A 56 6.93 8.22 -11.19
CA ASP A 56 6.28 7.22 -12.03
C ASP A 56 6.87 5.85 -11.65
N ILE A 57 6.08 5.00 -11.01
CA ILE A 57 6.54 3.69 -10.53
C ILE A 57 6.83 2.71 -11.66
N SER A 58 6.29 2.93 -12.87
CA SER A 58 6.62 2.14 -14.05
C SER A 58 8.04 2.40 -14.56
N SER A 59 8.63 3.55 -14.20
CA SER A 59 9.98 3.97 -14.57
C SER A 59 10.98 3.73 -13.43
N ARG A 60 11.98 2.87 -13.67
CA ARG A 60 13.07 2.62 -12.72
C ARG A 60 13.81 3.91 -12.33
N ASP A 61 14.13 4.75 -13.32
CA ASP A 61 14.90 5.98 -13.11
C ASP A 61 14.11 7.00 -12.31
N SER A 62 12.78 7.05 -12.51
CA SER A 62 11.88 7.89 -11.73
C SER A 62 11.86 7.48 -10.26
N VAL A 63 11.76 6.17 -9.97
CA VAL A 63 11.81 5.66 -8.59
C VAL A 63 13.16 5.93 -7.94
N GLN A 64 14.27 5.75 -8.66
CA GLN A 64 15.59 6.10 -8.13
C GLN A 64 15.72 7.60 -7.84
N SER A 65 15.17 8.45 -8.70
CA SER A 65 15.18 9.91 -8.50
C SER A 65 14.35 10.32 -7.29
N MET A 66 13.19 9.70 -7.07
CA MET A 66 12.38 9.90 -5.87
C MET A 66 13.20 9.58 -4.62
N TYR A 67 13.85 8.41 -4.56
CA TYR A 67 14.64 8.01 -3.41
C TYR A 67 15.85 8.91 -3.18
N ARG A 68 16.55 9.34 -4.24
CA ARG A 68 17.65 10.32 -4.09
C ARG A 68 17.20 11.63 -3.47
N ARG A 69 15.97 12.08 -3.79
CA ARG A 69 15.41 13.33 -3.25
C ARG A 69 14.94 13.19 -1.81
N ILE A 70 14.34 12.05 -1.45
CA ILE A 70 13.77 11.83 -0.11
C ILE A 70 14.86 11.43 0.89
N GLY A 71 15.82 10.60 0.48
CA GLY A 71 16.83 10.01 1.37
C GLY A 71 16.26 8.83 2.16
N SER A 72 16.68 8.71 3.43
CA SER A 72 16.21 7.66 4.34
C SER A 72 14.75 7.88 4.77
N PHE A 73 14.05 6.79 5.04
CA PHE A 73 12.66 6.76 5.48
C PHE A 73 12.40 5.53 6.37
N ASP A 74 11.33 5.57 7.14
CA ASP A 74 10.98 4.50 8.09
C ASP A 74 9.89 3.58 7.55
N ALA A 75 8.96 4.13 6.74
CA ALA A 75 7.92 3.32 6.11
C ALA A 75 7.61 3.80 4.69
N LEU A 76 7.16 2.86 3.85
CA LEU A 76 6.59 3.18 2.55
C LEU A 76 5.24 2.49 2.39
N ALA A 77 4.21 3.28 2.10
CA ALA A 77 2.90 2.84 1.70
C ALA A 77 2.68 3.09 0.21
N CYS A 78 2.28 2.10 -0.56
CA CYS A 78 1.93 2.26 -1.96
C CYS A 78 0.43 2.05 -2.16
N ALA A 79 -0.27 3.11 -2.58
CA ALA A 79 -1.67 3.10 -3.01
C ALA A 79 -1.78 3.45 -4.51
N ALA A 80 -0.77 3.05 -5.31
CA ALA A 80 -0.66 3.33 -6.73
C ALA A 80 -0.48 2.07 -7.57
N GLY A 81 -0.81 2.19 -8.84
CA GLY A 81 -0.67 1.15 -9.86
C GLY A 81 -1.90 1.09 -10.75
N GLU A 82 -1.68 1.13 -12.05
CA GLU A 82 -2.72 1.02 -13.08
C GLU A 82 -2.76 -0.41 -13.61
N ALA A 83 -3.97 -0.88 -13.97
CA ALA A 83 -4.19 -2.12 -14.69
C ALA A 83 -5.39 -1.93 -15.62
N HIS A 84 -5.48 -2.71 -16.67
CA HIS A 84 -6.60 -2.66 -17.60
C HIS A 84 -7.88 -3.20 -16.94
N PHE A 85 -8.99 -2.50 -17.21
CA PHE A 85 -10.33 -2.92 -16.83
C PHE A 85 -11.20 -3.02 -18.08
N GLY A 86 -11.54 -4.23 -18.47
CA GLY A 86 -12.29 -4.52 -19.70
C GLY A 86 -12.42 -6.02 -19.92
N PRO A 87 -13.25 -6.43 -20.92
CA PRO A 87 -13.53 -7.83 -21.18
C PRO A 87 -12.27 -8.60 -21.61
N PHE A 88 -12.11 -9.80 -21.07
CA PHE A 88 -10.98 -10.67 -21.39
C PHE A 88 -10.91 -11.02 -22.89
N GLU A 89 -12.04 -11.20 -23.54
CA GLU A 89 -12.14 -11.63 -24.94
C GLU A 89 -11.52 -10.62 -25.93
N THR A 90 -11.43 -9.37 -25.55
CA THR A 90 -10.85 -8.30 -26.38
C THR A 90 -9.55 -7.70 -25.84
N MET A 91 -9.09 -8.20 -24.70
CA MET A 91 -7.89 -7.68 -24.05
C MET A 91 -6.64 -7.95 -24.90
N THR A 92 -5.86 -6.90 -25.14
CA THR A 92 -4.59 -7.00 -25.90
C THR A 92 -3.40 -7.29 -25.01
N ASP A 93 -2.26 -7.65 -25.60
CA ASP A 93 -0.99 -7.84 -24.86
C ASP A 93 -0.57 -6.53 -24.15
N GLU A 94 -0.73 -5.37 -24.80
CA GLU A 94 -0.37 -4.07 -24.24
C GLU A 94 -1.24 -3.70 -23.02
N GLU A 95 -2.53 -4.07 -23.05
CA GLU A 95 -3.46 -3.85 -21.93
C GLU A 95 -3.13 -4.76 -20.74
N LEU A 96 -2.71 -6.00 -20.99
CA LEU A 96 -2.18 -6.87 -19.94
C LEU A 96 -0.85 -6.34 -19.39
N GLU A 97 0.08 -5.93 -20.27
CA GLU A 97 1.38 -5.36 -19.90
C GLU A 97 1.22 -4.11 -19.02
N LEU A 98 0.20 -3.29 -19.24
CA LEU A 98 -0.06 -2.12 -18.38
C LEU A 98 -0.16 -2.53 -16.90
N GLY A 99 -0.93 -3.56 -16.58
CA GLY A 99 -1.06 -4.06 -15.20
C GLY A 99 0.25 -4.63 -14.66
N VAL A 100 0.96 -5.37 -15.49
CA VAL A 100 2.26 -5.96 -15.12
C VAL A 100 3.30 -4.87 -14.87
N GLN A 101 3.46 -3.91 -15.76
CA GLN A 101 4.51 -2.88 -15.67
C GLN A 101 4.21 -1.83 -14.60
N SER A 102 2.96 -1.38 -14.51
CA SER A 102 2.55 -0.34 -13.56
C SER A 102 2.24 -0.94 -12.18
N LYS A 103 1.18 -1.74 -12.08
CA LYS A 103 0.69 -2.20 -10.77
C LYS A 103 1.60 -3.24 -10.12
N LEU A 104 2.08 -4.23 -10.87
CA LEU A 104 2.94 -5.26 -10.31
C LEU A 104 4.39 -4.77 -10.20
N LEU A 105 5.12 -4.69 -11.31
CA LEU A 105 6.55 -4.36 -11.30
C LEU A 105 6.84 -2.98 -10.70
N GLY A 106 5.92 -2.01 -10.87
CA GLY A 106 6.03 -0.70 -10.26
C GLY A 106 6.16 -0.78 -8.74
N GLN A 107 5.29 -1.52 -8.08
CA GLN A 107 5.34 -1.70 -6.63
C GLN A 107 6.56 -2.52 -6.18
N LEU A 108 6.90 -3.57 -6.91
CA LEU A 108 8.09 -4.36 -6.60
C LEU A 108 9.38 -3.53 -6.69
N ARG A 109 9.48 -2.60 -7.66
CA ARG A 109 10.61 -1.68 -7.80
C ARG A 109 10.76 -0.77 -6.58
N LEU A 110 9.66 -0.31 -5.99
CA LEU A 110 9.72 0.49 -4.76
C LEU A 110 10.45 -0.28 -3.65
N VAL A 111 10.12 -1.54 -3.45
CA VAL A 111 10.80 -2.39 -2.44
C VAL A 111 12.26 -2.65 -2.81
N LEU A 112 12.52 -3.12 -4.05
CA LEU A 112 13.85 -3.51 -4.49
C LEU A 112 14.86 -2.37 -4.46
N LEU A 113 14.44 -1.16 -4.78
CA LEU A 113 15.31 0.03 -4.78
C LEU A 113 15.35 0.73 -3.42
N GLY A 114 14.29 0.60 -2.60
CA GLY A 114 14.19 1.23 -1.29
C GLY A 114 14.80 0.44 -0.13
N ARG A 115 15.00 -0.88 -0.29
CA ARG A 115 15.44 -1.79 0.80
C ARG A 115 16.75 -1.43 1.48
N SER A 116 17.62 -0.68 0.81
CA SER A 116 18.89 -0.21 1.39
C SER A 116 18.77 1.16 2.07
N LEU A 117 17.70 1.88 1.84
CA LEU A 117 17.45 3.24 2.32
C LEU A 117 16.47 3.28 3.49
N ILE A 118 15.66 2.23 3.63
CA ILE A 118 14.71 2.11 4.74
C ILE A 118 15.44 1.87 6.06
N SER A 119 14.95 2.47 7.13
CA SER A 119 15.49 2.32 8.49
C SER A 119 15.39 0.87 8.98
N GLU A 120 16.17 0.51 9.98
CA GLU A 120 16.01 -0.74 10.71
C GLU A 120 14.60 -0.84 11.32
N ALA A 121 14.01 -2.03 11.29
CA ALA A 121 12.64 -2.30 11.71
C ALA A 121 11.54 -1.52 10.94
N GLY A 122 11.89 -0.86 9.85
CA GLY A 122 10.96 -0.17 8.97
C GLY A 122 9.97 -1.10 8.27
N SER A 123 9.04 -0.53 7.45
CA SER A 123 8.01 -1.34 6.79
C SER A 123 7.69 -0.89 5.37
N PHE A 124 7.47 -1.88 4.49
CA PHE A 124 6.84 -1.70 3.19
C PHE A 124 5.39 -2.20 3.23
N THR A 125 4.46 -1.38 2.76
CA THR A 125 3.05 -1.74 2.59
C THR A 125 2.65 -1.53 1.14
N LEU A 126 2.40 -2.64 0.44
CA LEU A 126 1.94 -2.64 -0.94
C LEU A 126 0.40 -2.72 -1.01
N ILE A 127 -0.18 -2.50 -2.18
CA ILE A 127 -1.61 -2.65 -2.40
C ILE A 127 -1.87 -3.72 -3.47
N CYS A 128 -2.67 -4.74 -3.12
CA CYS A 128 -3.25 -5.67 -4.08
C CYS A 128 -4.75 -5.39 -4.27
N GLY A 129 -5.63 -6.30 -3.91
CA GLY A 129 -7.08 -6.11 -3.93
C GLY A 129 -7.83 -7.45 -3.98
N TYR A 130 -9.07 -7.44 -3.51
CA TYR A 130 -9.94 -8.61 -3.40
C TYR A 130 -10.15 -9.39 -4.72
N ILE A 131 -9.95 -8.74 -5.88
CA ILE A 131 -10.16 -9.33 -7.22
C ILE A 131 -9.29 -10.58 -7.46
N PHE A 132 -8.20 -10.76 -6.71
CA PHE A 132 -7.45 -12.01 -6.75
C PHE A 132 -8.19 -13.17 -6.04
N ASP A 133 -8.83 -12.89 -4.91
CA ASP A 133 -9.59 -13.89 -4.13
C ASP A 133 -10.99 -14.14 -4.74
N ASP A 134 -11.61 -13.10 -5.33
CA ASP A 134 -12.97 -13.13 -5.90
C ASP A 134 -13.00 -12.37 -7.24
N PRO A 135 -12.56 -13.02 -8.35
CA PRO A 135 -12.39 -12.38 -9.65
C PRO A 135 -13.71 -11.95 -10.29
N ILE A 136 -13.66 -10.87 -11.06
CA ILE A 136 -14.73 -10.43 -11.94
C ILE A 136 -14.26 -10.42 -13.40
N PRO A 137 -15.16 -10.60 -14.38
CA PRO A 137 -14.79 -10.82 -15.78
C PRO A 137 -13.92 -9.71 -16.38
N GLU A 138 -14.18 -8.45 -16.03
CA GLU A 138 -13.50 -7.28 -16.60
C GLU A 138 -12.14 -6.96 -15.93
N ALA A 139 -11.73 -7.72 -14.91
CA ALA A 139 -10.58 -7.36 -14.07
C ALA A 139 -9.41 -8.36 -14.14
N THR A 140 -9.24 -9.09 -15.24
CA THR A 140 -8.18 -10.09 -15.40
C THR A 140 -6.79 -9.49 -15.17
N SER A 141 -6.49 -8.32 -15.74
CA SER A 141 -5.19 -7.65 -15.56
C SER A 141 -4.93 -7.27 -14.09
N PHE A 142 -5.98 -6.87 -13.34
CA PHE A 142 -5.90 -6.63 -11.90
C PHE A 142 -5.63 -7.93 -11.12
N ALA A 143 -6.32 -9.03 -11.47
CA ALA A 143 -6.13 -10.32 -10.80
C ALA A 143 -4.69 -10.82 -10.93
N VAL A 144 -4.10 -10.74 -12.13
CA VAL A 144 -2.70 -11.11 -12.39
C VAL A 144 -1.75 -10.27 -11.55
N ALA A 145 -1.92 -8.94 -11.56
CA ALA A 145 -1.04 -8.05 -10.80
C ALA A 145 -1.19 -8.27 -9.28
N ASN A 146 -2.42 -8.43 -8.77
CA ASN A 146 -2.69 -8.67 -7.35
C ASN A 146 -2.05 -9.98 -6.87
N GLY A 147 -2.23 -11.08 -7.61
CA GLY A 147 -1.61 -12.37 -7.28
C GLY A 147 -0.09 -12.32 -7.27
N GLY A 148 0.51 -11.60 -8.23
CA GLY A 148 1.95 -11.36 -8.26
C GLY A 148 2.46 -10.58 -7.05
N ILE A 149 1.74 -9.55 -6.61
CA ILE A 149 2.07 -8.77 -5.41
C ILE A 149 1.99 -9.65 -4.16
N GLU A 150 0.94 -10.45 -4.00
CA GLU A 150 0.79 -11.36 -2.85
C GLU A 150 1.92 -12.39 -2.79
N GLY A 151 2.26 -13.02 -3.91
CA GLY A 151 3.38 -13.95 -4.00
C GLY A 151 4.70 -13.29 -3.63
N PHE A 152 4.95 -12.08 -4.14
CA PHE A 152 6.15 -11.32 -3.82
C PHE A 152 6.25 -10.98 -2.32
N VAL A 153 5.18 -10.48 -1.72
CA VAL A 153 5.14 -10.11 -0.29
C VAL A 153 5.49 -11.30 0.59
N ARG A 154 4.86 -12.46 0.36
CA ARG A 154 5.12 -13.68 1.12
C ARG A 154 6.56 -14.16 0.99
N ALA A 155 7.11 -14.11 -0.22
CA ALA A 155 8.49 -14.54 -0.47
C ALA A 155 9.53 -13.54 0.07
N ALA A 156 9.30 -12.22 -0.13
CA ALA A 156 10.22 -11.18 0.30
C ALA A 156 10.32 -11.09 1.83
N ALA A 157 9.22 -11.30 2.54
CA ALA A 157 9.19 -11.30 4.01
C ALA A 157 10.18 -12.29 4.65
N LEU A 158 10.52 -13.37 3.95
CA LEU A 158 11.47 -14.37 4.43
C LEU A 158 12.94 -13.90 4.38
N ARG A 159 13.23 -12.82 3.66
CA ARG A 159 14.60 -12.42 3.31
C ARG A 159 14.90 -10.93 3.49
N LEU A 160 13.92 -10.11 3.87
CA LEU A 160 14.21 -8.72 4.21
C LEU A 160 15.06 -8.67 5.49
N GLU A 161 16.22 -8.02 5.37
CA GLU A 161 17.20 -7.88 6.45
C GLU A 161 16.79 -6.75 7.41
N ARG A 162 17.57 -6.57 8.48
CA ARG A 162 17.41 -5.49 9.46
C ARG A 162 16.01 -5.39 10.08
N ARG A 163 15.32 -6.56 10.21
CA ARG A 163 13.98 -6.64 10.78
C ARG A 163 12.92 -5.82 10.01
N VAL A 164 13.21 -5.48 8.75
CA VAL A 164 12.28 -4.76 7.88
C VAL A 164 11.09 -5.67 7.57
N ARG A 165 9.89 -5.13 7.72
CA ARG A 165 8.63 -5.84 7.45
C ARG A 165 8.10 -5.49 6.06
N ILE A 166 7.33 -6.41 5.50
CA ILE A 166 6.60 -6.19 4.24
C ILE A 166 5.24 -6.85 4.32
N ASN A 167 4.19 -6.10 3.97
CA ASN A 167 2.83 -6.60 3.85
C ASN A 167 2.15 -6.04 2.60
N ALA A 168 1.00 -6.58 2.23
CA ALA A 168 0.09 -5.94 1.29
C ALA A 168 -1.28 -5.72 1.93
N VAL A 169 -1.91 -4.61 1.60
CA VAL A 169 -3.34 -4.38 1.86
C VAL A 169 -4.13 -4.88 0.66
N SER A 170 -5.14 -5.71 0.92
CA SER A 170 -6.13 -6.16 -0.05
C SER A 170 -7.45 -5.44 0.27
N PRO A 171 -7.69 -4.24 -0.30
CA PRO A 171 -8.95 -3.56 -0.11
C PRO A 171 -10.08 -4.30 -0.85
N GLY A 172 -11.27 -4.25 -0.28
CA GLY A 172 -12.51 -4.56 -0.98
C GLY A 172 -12.89 -3.44 -1.96
N MET A 173 -14.15 -3.39 -2.35
CA MET A 173 -14.68 -2.31 -3.18
C MET A 173 -14.66 -1.00 -2.38
N ALA A 174 -13.73 -0.12 -2.68
CA ALA A 174 -13.64 1.18 -2.00
C ALA A 174 -14.92 2.00 -2.19
N GLN A 175 -15.44 2.57 -1.12
CA GLN A 175 -16.69 3.34 -1.14
C GLN A 175 -16.68 4.42 -2.22
N ASP A 176 -15.58 5.17 -2.36
CA ASP A 176 -15.47 6.27 -3.32
C ASP A 176 -15.33 5.79 -4.79
N SER A 177 -15.15 4.49 -4.99
CA SER A 177 -15.12 3.85 -6.33
C SER A 177 -16.41 3.08 -6.64
N TYR A 178 -17.36 3.03 -5.71
CA TYR A 178 -18.54 2.17 -5.83
C TYR A 178 -19.47 2.60 -6.97
N GLU A 179 -19.63 3.88 -7.23
CA GLU A 179 -20.46 4.37 -8.34
C GLU A 179 -19.96 3.83 -9.70
N GLN A 180 -18.65 3.80 -9.88
CA GLN A 180 -18.03 3.35 -11.13
C GLN A 180 -17.98 1.82 -11.26
N PHE A 181 -17.59 1.10 -10.21
CA PHE A 181 -17.27 -0.33 -10.29
C PHE A 181 -18.29 -1.23 -9.58
N GLY A 182 -19.17 -0.70 -8.75
CA GLY A 182 -20.21 -1.45 -8.06
C GLY A 182 -21.09 -2.28 -8.97
N PRO A 183 -21.54 -1.79 -10.15
CA PRO A 183 -22.33 -2.56 -11.10
C PRO A 183 -21.69 -3.87 -11.56
N PHE A 184 -20.35 -3.98 -11.55
CA PHE A 184 -19.61 -5.20 -11.90
C PHE A 184 -19.43 -6.17 -10.71
N ASN A 185 -19.90 -5.78 -9.51
CA ASN A 185 -19.70 -6.50 -8.27
C ASN A 185 -21.03 -6.76 -7.53
N PRO A 186 -21.95 -7.50 -8.12
CA PRO A 186 -23.28 -7.71 -7.51
C PRO A 186 -23.16 -8.37 -6.13
N GLY A 187 -23.85 -7.80 -5.15
CA GLY A 187 -23.88 -8.30 -3.78
C GLY A 187 -22.69 -7.91 -2.89
N ARG A 188 -21.70 -7.21 -3.42
CA ARG A 188 -20.55 -6.73 -2.64
C ARG A 188 -20.82 -5.33 -2.09
N ALA A 189 -20.78 -5.19 -0.78
CA ALA A 189 -20.93 -3.89 -0.12
C ALA A 189 -19.66 -3.04 -0.31
N PRO A 190 -19.79 -1.70 -0.42
CA PRO A 190 -18.64 -0.81 -0.41
C PRO A 190 -17.95 -0.79 0.96
N VAL A 191 -16.61 -0.72 0.95
CA VAL A 191 -15.79 -0.63 2.16
C VAL A 191 -15.47 0.83 2.44
N PRO A 192 -15.73 1.32 3.66
CA PRO A 192 -15.39 2.69 4.05
C PRO A 192 -13.91 3.00 3.87
N MET A 193 -13.60 4.21 3.39
CA MET A 193 -12.21 4.63 3.14
C MET A 193 -11.34 4.56 4.39
N LEU A 194 -11.89 4.87 5.56
CA LEU A 194 -11.19 4.79 6.85
C LEU A 194 -10.80 3.34 7.18
N GLU A 195 -11.62 2.35 6.87
CA GLU A 195 -11.30 0.94 7.10
C GLU A 195 -10.11 0.49 6.24
N ILE A 196 -10.08 0.92 4.98
CA ILE A 196 -8.95 0.67 4.08
C ILE A 196 -7.68 1.37 4.60
N ALA A 197 -7.76 2.64 4.98
CA ALA A 197 -6.65 3.40 5.54
C ALA A 197 -6.12 2.77 6.83
N SER A 198 -7.00 2.30 7.72
CA SER A 198 -6.62 1.60 8.95
C SER A 198 -5.89 0.26 8.69
N ALA A 199 -6.14 -0.38 7.54
CA ALA A 199 -5.36 -1.56 7.15
C ALA A 199 -3.91 -1.20 6.80
N PHE A 200 -3.67 -0.04 6.16
CA PHE A 200 -2.32 0.49 5.97
C PHE A 200 -1.64 0.83 7.29
N GLU A 201 -2.34 1.52 8.19
CA GLU A 201 -1.84 1.84 9.53
C GLU A 201 -1.43 0.57 10.28
N ARG A 202 -2.26 -0.47 10.32
CA ARG A 202 -1.94 -1.77 10.93
C ARG A 202 -0.70 -2.44 10.33
N SER A 203 -0.45 -2.24 9.03
CA SER A 203 0.76 -2.74 8.36
C SER A 203 2.00 -1.95 8.80
N ILE A 204 1.89 -0.63 8.87
CA ILE A 204 2.99 0.29 9.16
C ILE A 204 3.39 0.23 10.63
N GLU A 205 2.44 0.31 11.55
CA GLU A 205 2.68 0.41 12.99
C GLU A 205 2.68 -0.96 13.71
N GLY A 206 2.05 -1.98 13.11
CA GLY A 206 2.00 -3.33 13.66
C GLY A 206 3.31 -4.10 13.51
N TRP A 207 3.34 -5.31 13.99
CA TRP A 207 4.53 -6.19 14.02
C TRP A 207 4.50 -7.35 13.01
N ARG A 208 3.42 -7.49 12.23
CA ARG A 208 3.26 -8.57 11.24
C ARG A 208 4.14 -8.33 10.01
N THR A 209 4.56 -9.42 9.37
CA THR A 209 5.28 -9.40 8.10
C THR A 209 4.86 -10.58 7.23
N GLY A 210 4.86 -10.41 5.91
CA GLY A 210 4.42 -11.43 4.96
C GLY A 210 2.91 -11.58 4.84
N GLU A 211 2.14 -10.69 5.46
CA GLU A 211 0.68 -10.75 5.54
C GLU A 211 -0.02 -10.04 4.38
N ILE A 212 -1.16 -10.58 4.00
CA ILE A 212 -2.15 -9.91 3.15
C ILE A 212 -3.29 -9.45 4.06
N ILE A 213 -3.28 -8.16 4.35
CA ILE A 213 -4.25 -7.54 5.27
C ILE A 213 -5.52 -7.23 4.49
N ARG A 214 -6.53 -8.06 4.68
CA ARG A 214 -7.83 -7.88 4.04
C ARG A 214 -8.64 -6.78 4.73
N ALA A 215 -9.13 -5.82 3.95
CA ALA A 215 -10.02 -4.73 4.34
C ALA A 215 -11.35 -4.89 3.56
N TRP A 216 -12.09 -5.99 3.88
CA TRP A 216 -13.41 -6.35 3.30
C TRP A 216 -14.04 -7.53 4.02
#